data_5798ee1365b0623788e03d804f1042af
#
_entry.id   5798ee1365b0623788e03d804f1042af
#
_cell.length_a   1.000
_cell.length_b   1.000
_cell.length_c   1.000
_cell.angle_alpha   90.00
_cell.angle_beta   90.00
_cell.angle_gamma   90.00
#
_symmetry.space_group_name_H-M   'P 1'
#
loop_
_entity.id
_entity.type
_entity.pdbx_description
1 polymer ?
#
loop_
_entity_poly.entity_id
_entity_poly.type
_entity_poly.pdbx_seq_one_letter_code
_entity_poly.pdbx_strand_id
1 'polypeptide(L)'
;MTDAVVAEKLMELAGGDPFTEVRRQSEEHQRAHGCGLHHAGAPQMQLVAALARAANVERALDLGCGLGYSTLWIATAIGETGSVVGIDDDPEHTARATSLAAGAGLDRRVSYVTGRVGDVLPTFDGPFDMIHDDAWFAKAPDHLEMVIALLRPGGLLTMVNWFLLVDALTGEPRNDWASFAGPGWVEDTLEYACLLARRTDLSVVWVTTPPIGFATVGARDSRRTDQAF
;
A
#
# COMPACT_ATOMS: atom_id res chain seq x y z
N MET A 1 -26.18 -12.58 10.33
CA MET A 1 -25.04 -12.68 9.40
C MET A 1 -24.15 -11.51 9.72
N THR A 2 -22.89 -11.72 10.08
CA THR A 2 -21.96 -10.62 10.41
C THR A 2 -21.47 -9.95 9.13
N ASP A 3 -21.05 -8.67 9.22
CA ASP A 3 -20.52 -7.93 8.08
C ASP A 3 -19.34 -8.65 7.41
N ALA A 4 -18.53 -9.39 8.19
CA ALA A 4 -17.42 -10.20 7.66
C ALA A 4 -17.90 -11.32 6.73
N VAL A 5 -18.98 -12.03 7.07
CA VAL A 5 -19.55 -13.08 6.21
C VAL A 5 -20.15 -12.51 4.93
N VAL A 6 -20.73 -11.31 5.01
CA VAL A 6 -21.23 -10.60 3.80
C VAL A 6 -20.09 -10.24 2.88
N ALA A 7 -19.00 -9.72 3.44
CA ALA A 7 -17.83 -9.34 2.66
C ALA A 7 -17.17 -10.54 1.97
N GLU A 8 -17.02 -11.66 2.68
CA GLU A 8 -16.48 -12.88 2.10
C GLU A 8 -17.33 -13.36 0.92
N LYS A 9 -18.66 -13.37 1.07
CA LYS A 9 -19.56 -13.75 -0.03
C LYS A 9 -19.51 -12.77 -1.20
N LEU A 10 -19.38 -11.47 -0.95
CA LEU A 10 -19.22 -10.47 -2.00
C LEU A 10 -17.87 -10.62 -2.72
N MET A 11 -16.82 -10.98 -1.98
CA MET A 11 -15.52 -11.32 -2.57
C MET A 11 -15.62 -12.52 -3.51
N GLU A 12 -16.27 -13.61 -3.06
CA GLU A 12 -16.49 -14.81 -3.90
C GLU A 12 -17.26 -14.47 -5.18
N LEU A 13 -18.32 -13.66 -5.07
CA LEU A 13 -19.11 -13.19 -6.23
C LEU A 13 -18.27 -12.33 -7.21
N ALA A 14 -17.29 -11.63 -6.70
CA ALA A 14 -16.38 -10.80 -7.50
C ALA A 14 -15.17 -11.56 -8.06
N GLY A 15 -15.15 -12.90 -7.97
CA GLY A 15 -14.06 -13.74 -8.51
C GLY A 15 -13.06 -14.23 -7.46
N GLY A 16 -13.27 -13.91 -6.19
CA GLY A 16 -12.44 -14.37 -5.08
C GLY A 16 -11.10 -13.64 -4.95
N ASP A 17 -10.23 -14.20 -4.11
CA ASP A 17 -8.85 -13.77 -3.93
C ASP A 17 -7.92 -14.65 -4.77
N PRO A 18 -7.37 -14.16 -5.88
CA PRO A 18 -6.51 -14.96 -6.77
C PRO A 18 -5.15 -15.30 -6.11
N PHE A 19 -4.79 -14.62 -5.02
CA PHE A 19 -3.51 -14.76 -4.33
C PHE A 19 -3.65 -15.28 -2.90
N THR A 20 -4.69 -16.08 -2.64
CA THR A 20 -4.93 -16.72 -1.33
C THR A 20 -3.69 -17.48 -0.82
N GLU A 21 -2.93 -18.14 -1.72
CA GLU A 21 -1.72 -18.87 -1.34
C GLU A 21 -0.60 -17.92 -0.88
N VAL A 22 -0.42 -16.77 -1.54
CA VAL A 22 0.56 -15.75 -1.13
C VAL A 22 0.19 -15.21 0.24
N ARG A 23 -1.09 -14.93 0.46
CA ARG A 23 -1.61 -14.47 1.75
C ARG A 23 -1.37 -15.50 2.86
N ARG A 24 -1.68 -16.77 2.60
CA ARG A 24 -1.43 -17.86 3.53
C ARG A 24 0.05 -17.98 3.91
N GLN A 25 0.94 -17.88 2.92
CA GLN A 25 2.40 -17.89 3.17
C GLN A 25 2.87 -16.66 3.97
N SER A 26 2.29 -15.49 3.73
CA SER A 26 2.57 -14.29 4.53
C SER A 26 2.17 -14.48 5.99
N GLU A 27 0.97 -15.01 6.25
CA GLU A 27 0.49 -15.32 7.60
C GLU A 27 1.35 -16.37 8.31
N GLU A 28 1.79 -17.40 7.59
CA GLU A 28 2.68 -18.44 8.13
C GLU A 28 4.07 -17.88 8.45
N HIS A 29 4.63 -17.07 7.56
CA HIS A 29 5.92 -16.43 7.77
C HIS A 29 5.88 -15.52 9.00
N GLN A 30 4.87 -14.65 9.10
CA GLN A 30 4.69 -13.78 10.26
C GLN A 30 4.60 -14.57 11.57
N ARG A 31 3.83 -15.66 11.60
CA ARG A 31 3.70 -16.50 12.81
C ARG A 31 5.01 -17.19 13.17
N ALA A 32 5.79 -17.61 12.19
CA ALA A 32 7.05 -18.32 12.41
C ALA A 32 8.18 -17.39 12.88
N HIS A 33 8.22 -16.17 12.38
CA HIS A 33 9.36 -15.25 12.57
C HIS A 33 9.04 -14.07 13.49
N GLY A 34 7.75 -13.84 13.82
CA GLY A 34 7.33 -12.68 14.62
C GLY A 34 7.67 -11.34 13.95
N CYS A 35 7.83 -11.33 12.63
CA CYS A 35 8.16 -10.13 11.87
C CYS A 35 6.93 -9.23 11.69
N GLY A 36 7.18 -7.97 11.30
CA GLY A 36 6.12 -6.97 11.06
C GLY A 36 5.32 -7.15 9.76
N LEU A 37 5.39 -8.34 9.14
CA LEU A 37 4.71 -8.64 7.89
C LEU A 37 3.19 -8.74 8.10
N HIS A 38 2.46 -7.71 7.70
CA HIS A 38 1.00 -7.67 7.73
C HIS A 38 0.50 -7.40 6.31
N HIS A 39 -0.08 -8.42 5.66
CA HIS A 39 -0.67 -8.22 4.34
C HIS A 39 -1.97 -7.42 4.41
N ALA A 40 -2.27 -6.67 3.36
CA ALA A 40 -3.56 -6.03 3.18
C ALA A 40 -4.69 -7.07 3.05
N GLY A 41 -5.90 -6.69 3.42
CA GLY A 41 -7.08 -7.53 3.22
C GLY A 41 -7.46 -7.64 1.73
N ALA A 42 -7.97 -8.80 1.31
CA ALA A 42 -8.39 -9.00 -0.08
C ALA A 42 -9.42 -7.97 -0.58
N PRO A 43 -10.45 -7.55 0.20
CA PRO A 43 -11.36 -6.48 -0.22
C PRO A 43 -10.67 -5.12 -0.41
N GLN A 44 -9.63 -4.82 0.40
CA GLN A 44 -8.82 -3.62 0.23
C GLN A 44 -8.07 -3.67 -1.10
N MET A 45 -7.46 -4.81 -1.41
CA MET A 45 -6.70 -4.96 -2.65
C MET A 45 -7.60 -5.00 -3.88
N GLN A 46 -8.84 -5.50 -3.77
CA GLN A 46 -9.83 -5.35 -4.83
C GLN A 46 -10.13 -3.87 -5.15
N LEU A 47 -10.30 -3.04 -4.11
CA LEU A 47 -10.51 -1.61 -4.29
C LEU A 47 -9.28 -0.96 -4.95
N VAL A 48 -8.07 -1.24 -4.45
CA VAL A 48 -6.81 -0.74 -5.02
C VAL A 48 -6.69 -1.14 -6.49
N ALA A 49 -6.93 -2.41 -6.82
CA ALA A 49 -6.90 -2.91 -8.19
C ALA A 49 -7.96 -2.25 -9.10
N ALA A 50 -9.17 -2.02 -8.58
CA ALA A 50 -10.22 -1.33 -9.33
C ALA A 50 -9.84 0.13 -9.63
N LEU A 51 -9.25 0.84 -8.66
CA LEU A 51 -8.74 2.20 -8.83
C LEU A 51 -7.59 2.25 -9.83
N ALA A 52 -6.62 1.32 -9.74
CA ALA A 52 -5.51 1.22 -10.68
C ALA A 52 -6.01 1.03 -12.12
N ARG A 53 -6.99 0.15 -12.32
CA ARG A 53 -7.62 -0.06 -13.63
C ARG A 53 -8.37 1.16 -14.13
N ALA A 54 -9.17 1.80 -13.28
CA ALA A 54 -9.94 2.99 -13.63
C ALA A 54 -9.04 4.20 -13.99
N ALA A 55 -7.87 4.30 -13.36
CA ALA A 55 -6.88 5.35 -13.63
C ALA A 55 -5.92 5.01 -14.78
N ASN A 56 -6.08 3.86 -15.44
CA ASN A 56 -5.20 3.37 -16.50
C ASN A 56 -3.73 3.38 -16.06
N VAL A 57 -3.46 2.81 -14.89
CA VAL A 57 -2.10 2.71 -14.34
C VAL A 57 -1.25 1.78 -15.21
N GLU A 58 -0.05 2.23 -15.58
CA GLU A 58 0.96 1.44 -16.29
C GLU A 58 2.24 1.25 -15.46
N ARG A 59 2.62 2.26 -14.67
CA ARG A 59 3.80 2.22 -13.80
C ARG A 59 3.42 2.41 -12.35
N ALA A 60 3.70 1.43 -11.50
CA ALA A 60 3.40 1.50 -10.09
C ALA A 60 4.60 1.17 -9.20
N LEU A 61 4.64 1.79 -8.01
CA LEU A 61 5.46 1.37 -6.87
C LEU A 61 4.57 0.78 -5.78
N ASP A 62 5.09 -0.23 -5.10
CA ASP A 62 4.47 -0.87 -3.93
C ASP A 62 5.48 -0.86 -2.78
N LEU A 63 5.26 0.02 -1.82
CA LEU A 63 6.18 0.29 -0.71
C LEU A 63 5.78 -0.56 0.51
N GLY A 64 6.70 -1.40 0.99
CA GLY A 64 6.44 -2.38 2.04
C GLY A 64 5.71 -3.61 1.48
N CYS A 65 6.19 -4.16 0.37
CA CYS A 65 5.48 -5.19 -0.38
C CYS A 65 5.45 -6.57 0.30
N GLY A 66 6.26 -6.82 1.34
CA GLY A 66 6.35 -8.11 2.00
C GLY A 66 6.62 -9.25 1.01
N LEU A 67 5.78 -10.30 1.07
CA LEU A 67 5.85 -11.42 0.11
C LEU A 67 5.16 -11.12 -1.23
N GLY A 68 4.85 -9.85 -1.54
CA GLY A 68 4.36 -9.41 -2.83
C GLY A 68 2.84 -9.53 -3.03
N TYR A 69 2.06 -9.71 -1.98
CA TYR A 69 0.61 -9.86 -2.11
C TYR A 69 -0.05 -8.65 -2.79
N SER A 70 0.21 -7.44 -2.29
CA SER A 70 -0.25 -6.17 -2.89
C SER A 70 0.29 -5.95 -4.29
N THR A 71 1.59 -6.22 -4.49
CA THR A 71 2.27 -6.10 -5.79
C THR A 71 1.57 -6.93 -6.87
N LEU A 72 1.21 -8.18 -6.57
CA LEU A 72 0.54 -9.08 -7.50
C LEU A 72 -0.89 -8.62 -7.83
N TRP A 73 -1.63 -8.11 -6.84
CA TRP A 73 -2.95 -7.52 -7.06
C TRP A 73 -2.87 -6.31 -8.00
N ILE A 74 -1.92 -5.41 -7.79
CA ILE A 74 -1.71 -4.25 -8.65
C ILE A 74 -1.32 -4.72 -10.06
N ALA A 75 -0.40 -5.69 -10.17
CA ALA A 75 0.05 -6.24 -11.45
C ALA A 75 -1.07 -6.85 -12.30
N THR A 76 -2.13 -7.40 -11.68
CA THR A 76 -3.31 -7.91 -12.42
C THR A 76 -4.24 -6.79 -12.89
N ALA A 77 -4.13 -5.62 -12.32
CA ALA A 77 -5.01 -4.48 -12.64
C ALA A 77 -4.46 -3.57 -13.73
N ILE A 78 -3.13 -3.53 -13.87
CA ILE A 78 -2.45 -2.76 -14.91
C ILE A 78 -2.41 -3.53 -16.24
N GLY A 79 -2.20 -2.82 -17.35
CA GLY A 79 -2.14 -3.42 -18.68
C GLY A 79 -0.99 -4.43 -18.86
N GLU A 80 -1.01 -5.18 -19.96
CA GLU A 80 0.01 -6.21 -20.24
C GLU A 80 1.43 -5.66 -20.37
N THR A 81 1.56 -4.39 -20.74
CA THR A 81 2.83 -3.66 -20.85
C THR A 81 3.21 -2.93 -19.57
N GLY A 82 2.33 -2.93 -18.58
CA GLY A 82 2.55 -2.24 -17.30
C GLY A 82 3.56 -2.97 -16.41
N SER A 83 4.11 -2.22 -15.46
CA SER A 83 5.10 -2.73 -14.50
C SER A 83 4.84 -2.24 -13.08
N VAL A 84 5.14 -3.10 -12.11
CA VAL A 84 5.11 -2.79 -10.68
C VAL A 84 6.47 -3.10 -10.08
N VAL A 85 6.99 -2.19 -9.27
CA VAL A 85 8.19 -2.43 -8.46
C VAL A 85 7.78 -2.50 -6.99
N GLY A 86 7.97 -3.67 -6.38
CA GLY A 86 7.80 -3.86 -4.94
C GLY A 86 9.09 -3.55 -4.19
N ILE A 87 9.01 -2.86 -3.06
CA ILE A 87 10.15 -2.52 -2.20
C ILE A 87 9.87 -3.07 -0.81
N ASP A 88 10.84 -3.81 -0.25
CA ASP A 88 10.81 -4.30 1.12
C ASP A 88 12.25 -4.35 1.68
N ASP A 89 12.42 -4.09 2.96
CA ASP A 89 13.78 -4.05 3.55
C ASP A 89 14.31 -5.44 3.95
N ASP A 90 13.45 -6.45 3.96
CA ASP A 90 13.86 -7.84 4.23
C ASP A 90 14.23 -8.59 2.93
N PRO A 91 15.49 -9.03 2.79
CA PRO A 91 15.93 -9.78 1.61
C PRO A 91 15.24 -11.15 1.46
N GLU A 92 14.78 -11.78 2.55
CA GLU A 92 14.00 -13.01 2.46
C GLU A 92 12.61 -12.74 1.89
N HIS A 93 11.97 -11.63 2.29
CA HIS A 93 10.67 -11.24 1.75
C HIS A 93 10.76 -11.05 0.23
N THR A 94 11.69 -10.24 -0.25
CA THR A 94 11.83 -9.93 -1.68
C THR A 94 12.22 -11.15 -2.52
N ALA A 95 13.04 -12.05 -1.98
CA ALA A 95 13.38 -13.32 -2.66
C ALA A 95 12.16 -14.24 -2.78
N ARG A 96 11.36 -14.36 -1.74
CA ARG A 96 10.12 -15.14 -1.76
C ARG A 96 9.07 -14.51 -2.65
N ALA A 97 8.92 -13.19 -2.59
CA ALA A 97 8.00 -12.44 -3.47
C ALA A 97 8.33 -12.68 -4.96
N THR A 98 9.62 -12.68 -5.33
CA THR A 98 10.09 -12.99 -6.69
C THR A 98 9.66 -14.40 -7.11
N SER A 99 9.82 -15.38 -6.22
CA SER A 99 9.42 -16.77 -6.51
C SER A 99 7.91 -16.92 -6.65
N LEU A 100 7.14 -16.23 -5.80
CA LEU A 100 5.68 -16.24 -5.84
C LEU A 100 5.12 -15.55 -7.10
N ALA A 101 5.76 -14.46 -7.53
CA ALA A 101 5.41 -13.78 -8.77
C ALA A 101 5.65 -14.68 -10.00
N ALA A 102 6.75 -15.41 -10.05
CA ALA A 102 7.02 -16.39 -11.08
C ALA A 102 5.98 -17.51 -11.08
N GLY A 103 5.62 -18.02 -9.89
CA GLY A 103 4.56 -19.03 -9.75
C GLY A 103 3.18 -18.54 -10.20
N ALA A 104 2.91 -17.25 -10.11
CA ALA A 104 1.69 -16.60 -10.60
C ALA A 104 1.74 -16.21 -12.10
N GLY A 105 2.87 -16.38 -12.78
CA GLY A 105 3.07 -15.98 -14.17
C GLY A 105 3.14 -14.46 -14.38
N LEU A 106 3.53 -13.72 -13.34
CA LEU A 106 3.61 -12.25 -13.34
C LEU A 106 5.04 -11.72 -13.29
N ASP A 107 6.05 -12.59 -13.38
CA ASP A 107 7.47 -12.26 -13.31
C ASP A 107 7.94 -11.24 -14.35
N ARG A 108 7.22 -11.10 -15.46
CA ARG A 108 7.51 -10.10 -16.51
C ARG A 108 6.97 -8.71 -16.17
N ARG A 109 6.03 -8.61 -15.24
CA ARG A 109 5.35 -7.36 -14.87
C ARG A 109 5.79 -6.83 -13.52
N VAL A 110 6.40 -7.67 -12.70
CA VAL A 110 6.83 -7.29 -11.36
C VAL A 110 8.32 -7.47 -11.18
N SER A 111 8.90 -6.57 -10.42
CA SER A 111 10.27 -6.69 -9.92
C SER A 111 10.31 -6.27 -8.47
N TYR A 112 11.32 -6.73 -7.74
CA TYR A 112 11.46 -6.43 -6.32
C TYR A 112 12.82 -5.83 -6.04
N VAL A 113 12.85 -4.83 -5.17
CA VAL A 113 14.08 -4.17 -4.71
C VAL A 113 14.17 -4.33 -3.20
N THR A 114 15.28 -4.89 -2.73
CA THR A 114 15.54 -5.01 -1.29
C THR A 114 16.19 -3.73 -0.77
N GLY A 115 15.57 -3.11 0.21
CA GLY A 115 16.11 -1.93 0.88
C GLY A 115 15.04 -1.13 1.59
N ARG A 116 15.49 -0.26 2.50
CA ARG A 116 14.57 0.64 3.20
C ARG A 116 13.96 1.62 2.22
N VAL A 117 12.67 1.84 2.31
CA VAL A 117 11.93 2.72 1.37
C VAL A 117 12.58 4.10 1.25
N GLY A 118 12.95 4.73 2.38
CA GLY A 118 13.58 6.05 2.37
C GLY A 118 14.94 6.10 1.65
N ASP A 119 15.69 4.99 1.63
CA ASP A 119 16.99 4.90 0.96
C ASP A 119 16.83 4.57 -0.54
N VAL A 120 15.76 3.83 -0.88
CA VAL A 120 15.52 3.34 -2.25
C VAL A 120 14.77 4.36 -3.10
N LEU A 121 13.74 5.06 -2.54
CA LEU A 121 12.94 6.02 -3.29
C LEU A 121 13.75 7.06 -4.07
N PRO A 122 14.82 7.68 -3.50
CA PRO A 122 15.63 8.67 -4.22
C PRO A 122 16.36 8.11 -5.46
N THR A 123 16.43 6.79 -5.62
CA THR A 123 17.11 6.15 -6.76
C THR A 123 16.18 5.97 -7.97
N PHE A 124 14.90 6.22 -7.82
CA PHE A 124 13.94 6.10 -8.91
C PHE A 124 13.77 7.40 -9.68
N ASP A 125 13.71 7.25 -10.99
CA ASP A 125 13.23 8.29 -11.88
C ASP A 125 11.72 8.16 -12.08
N GLY A 126 10.96 9.13 -11.56
CA GLY A 126 9.52 9.22 -11.82
C GLY A 126 9.21 9.59 -13.29
N PRO A 127 7.98 9.85 -13.66
CA PRO A 127 6.82 9.73 -12.81
C PRO A 127 6.23 8.31 -12.77
N PHE A 128 5.55 8.00 -11.67
CA PHE A 128 4.70 6.81 -11.53
C PHE A 128 3.23 7.20 -11.61
N ASP A 129 2.42 6.31 -12.17
CA ASP A 129 0.97 6.50 -12.23
C ASP A 129 0.32 6.22 -10.88
N MET A 130 0.92 5.29 -10.12
CA MET A 130 0.41 4.87 -8.82
C MET A 130 1.56 4.56 -7.87
N ILE A 131 1.39 4.96 -6.61
CA ILE A 131 2.21 4.51 -5.50
C ILE A 131 1.26 3.94 -4.45
N HIS A 132 1.47 2.67 -4.11
CA HIS A 132 0.82 1.99 -3.00
C HIS A 132 1.78 1.99 -1.80
N ASP A 133 1.38 2.62 -0.70
CA ASP A 133 2.25 2.80 0.47
C ASP A 133 1.69 2.05 1.68
N ASP A 134 2.25 0.89 1.95
CA ASP A 134 2.04 0.09 3.16
C ASP A 134 3.31 0.02 4.04
N ALA A 135 4.34 0.81 3.71
CA ALA A 135 5.60 0.95 4.46
C ALA A 135 5.45 1.95 5.61
N TRP A 136 4.60 1.66 6.52
CA TRP A 136 4.06 2.55 7.51
C TRP A 136 5.05 3.13 8.56
N PHE A 137 6.21 2.51 8.75
CA PHE A 137 7.25 3.02 9.65
C PHE A 137 8.01 4.24 9.11
N ALA A 138 7.88 4.53 7.83
CA ALA A 138 8.59 5.60 7.16
C ALA A 138 7.76 6.89 7.01
N LYS A 139 6.63 7.01 7.71
CA LYS A 139 5.69 8.14 7.55
C LYS A 139 6.16 9.40 8.26
N ALA A 140 7.38 9.83 7.95
CA ALA A 140 7.85 11.17 8.23
C ALA A 140 7.37 12.14 7.14
N PRO A 141 7.27 13.44 7.39
CA PRO A 141 6.93 14.45 6.39
C PRO A 141 7.77 14.32 5.12
N ASP A 142 9.06 14.09 5.26
CA ASP A 142 10.00 13.92 4.12
C ASP A 142 9.65 12.71 3.25
N HIS A 143 9.12 11.63 3.83
CA HIS A 143 8.66 10.47 3.08
C HIS A 143 7.49 10.84 2.15
N LEU A 144 6.52 11.58 2.65
CA LEU A 144 5.38 12.04 1.85
C LEU A 144 5.84 12.90 0.67
N GLU A 145 6.78 13.82 0.89
CA GLU A 145 7.32 14.66 -0.18
C GLU A 145 8.03 13.83 -1.26
N MET A 146 8.83 12.84 -0.87
CA MET A 146 9.48 11.92 -1.82
C MET A 146 8.47 11.14 -2.65
N VAL A 147 7.44 10.60 -2.00
CA VAL A 147 6.36 9.85 -2.68
C VAL A 147 5.63 10.74 -3.68
N ILE A 148 5.24 11.95 -3.27
CA ILE A 148 4.51 12.87 -4.15
C ILE A 148 5.39 13.35 -5.30
N ALA A 149 6.68 13.58 -5.07
CA ALA A 149 7.60 13.99 -6.14
C ALA A 149 7.70 12.95 -7.27
N LEU A 150 7.60 11.67 -6.91
CA LEU A 150 7.63 10.56 -7.87
C LEU A 150 6.28 10.29 -8.54
N LEU A 151 5.18 10.85 -8.02
CA LEU A 151 3.84 10.61 -8.56
C LEU A 151 3.53 11.62 -9.68
N ARG A 152 3.04 11.17 -10.82
CA ARG A 152 2.60 12.08 -11.89
C ARG A 152 1.41 12.94 -11.46
N PRO A 153 1.18 14.10 -12.09
CA PRO A 153 -0.11 14.79 -11.96
C PRO A 153 -1.26 13.88 -12.37
N GLY A 154 -2.32 13.79 -11.55
CA GLY A 154 -3.42 12.85 -11.73
C GLY A 154 -3.11 11.41 -11.32
N GLY A 155 -1.92 11.14 -10.77
CA GLY A 155 -1.53 9.83 -10.25
C GLY A 155 -2.21 9.51 -8.92
N LEU A 156 -2.22 8.23 -8.57
CA LEU A 156 -2.87 7.71 -7.36
C LEU A 156 -1.84 7.40 -6.27
N LEU A 157 -2.06 7.93 -5.08
CA LEU A 157 -1.44 7.46 -3.84
C LEU A 157 -2.49 6.65 -3.08
N THR A 158 -2.22 5.38 -2.81
CA THR A 158 -3.08 4.52 -2.01
C THR A 158 -2.33 4.03 -0.79
N MET A 159 -2.99 4.03 0.36
CA MET A 159 -2.44 3.59 1.64
C MET A 159 -3.46 2.67 2.30
N VAL A 160 -3.01 1.57 2.86
CA VAL A 160 -3.86 0.58 3.54
C VAL A 160 -3.37 0.33 4.96
N ASN A 161 -4.12 -0.47 5.73
CA ASN A 161 -3.74 -0.89 7.08
C ASN A 161 -3.54 0.25 8.09
N TRP A 162 -4.21 1.37 7.91
CA TRP A 162 -4.10 2.53 8.82
C TRP A 162 -4.84 2.33 10.16
N PHE A 163 -4.74 1.13 10.72
CA PHE A 163 -5.29 0.83 12.04
C PHE A 163 -4.67 1.70 13.14
N LEU A 164 -3.42 2.12 12.97
CA LEU A 164 -2.78 3.09 13.87
C LEU A 164 -3.57 4.38 13.99
N LEU A 165 -3.99 4.93 12.85
CA LEU A 165 -4.73 6.19 12.83
C LEU A 165 -6.05 6.05 13.58
N VAL A 166 -6.72 4.91 13.43
CA VAL A 166 -7.96 4.65 14.16
C VAL A 166 -7.69 4.57 15.65
N ASP A 167 -6.68 3.80 16.03
CA ASP A 167 -6.31 3.60 17.42
C ASP A 167 -5.82 4.92 18.06
N ALA A 168 -5.09 5.76 17.30
CA ALA A 168 -4.70 7.09 17.74
C ALA A 168 -5.90 8.03 17.93
N LEU A 169 -6.90 7.97 17.06
CA LEU A 169 -8.10 8.79 17.12
C LEU A 169 -9.06 8.35 18.23
N THR A 170 -9.16 7.05 18.50
CA THR A 170 -10.07 6.50 19.51
C THR A 170 -9.45 6.44 20.89
N GLY A 171 -8.12 6.43 21.00
CA GLY A 171 -7.39 6.17 22.23
C GLY A 171 -7.51 4.72 22.73
N GLU A 172 -7.94 3.79 21.86
CA GLU A 172 -8.13 2.37 22.16
C GLU A 172 -7.20 1.52 21.27
N PRO A 173 -5.89 1.42 21.62
CA PRO A 173 -4.94 0.69 20.80
C PRO A 173 -5.23 -0.83 20.80
N ARG A 174 -5.29 -1.41 19.62
CA ARG A 174 -5.51 -2.86 19.40
C ARG A 174 -4.23 -3.67 19.49
N ASN A 175 -3.08 -2.98 19.36
CA ASN A 175 -1.76 -3.59 19.36
C ASN A 175 -0.80 -2.74 20.20
N ASP A 176 0.34 -3.31 20.55
CA ASP A 176 1.45 -2.56 21.16
C ASP A 176 2.20 -1.73 20.11
N TRP A 177 1.55 -0.67 19.65
CA TRP A 177 2.11 0.21 18.62
C TRP A 177 3.41 0.91 19.06
N ALA A 178 3.57 1.15 20.37
CA ALA A 178 4.78 1.78 20.87
C ALA A 178 6.04 0.94 20.64
N SER A 179 5.90 -0.40 20.68
CA SER A 179 7.01 -1.32 20.35
C SER A 179 7.37 -1.31 18.87
N PHE A 180 6.42 -0.98 17.97
CA PHE A 180 6.66 -0.96 16.54
C PHE A 180 7.04 0.42 16.00
N ALA A 181 6.33 1.46 16.46
CA ALA A 181 6.41 2.82 15.93
C ALA A 181 7.09 3.81 16.88
N GLY A 182 7.46 3.36 18.07
CA GLY A 182 8.05 4.21 19.09
C GLY A 182 7.03 4.88 20.01
N PRO A 183 7.49 5.51 21.10
CA PRO A 183 6.62 6.04 22.14
C PRO A 183 5.75 7.22 21.69
N GLY A 184 6.15 7.95 20.64
CA GLY A 184 5.42 9.10 20.07
C GLY A 184 4.44 8.74 18.95
N TRP A 185 4.13 7.46 18.77
CA TRP A 185 3.35 6.97 17.63
C TRP A 185 1.99 7.66 17.44
N VAL A 186 1.34 8.10 18.52
CA VAL A 186 0.03 8.78 18.44
C VAL A 186 0.19 10.14 17.77
N GLU A 187 1.11 10.96 18.30
CA GLU A 187 1.39 12.30 17.81
C GLU A 187 1.88 12.24 16.36
N ASP A 188 2.83 11.36 16.07
CA ASP A 188 3.40 11.19 14.72
C ASP A 188 2.33 10.76 13.70
N THR A 189 1.44 9.83 14.10
CA THR A 189 0.35 9.35 13.23
C THR A 189 -0.67 10.46 12.95
N LEU A 190 -1.06 11.21 13.99
CA LEU A 190 -2.02 12.30 13.84
C LEU A 190 -1.41 13.48 13.05
N GLU A 191 -0.15 13.78 13.24
CA GLU A 191 0.55 14.81 12.47
C GLU A 191 0.60 14.44 10.99
N TYR A 192 0.97 13.20 10.66
CA TYR A 192 1.00 12.74 9.29
C TYR A 192 -0.39 12.76 8.63
N ALA A 193 -1.44 12.34 9.34
CA ALA A 193 -2.82 12.43 8.85
C ALA A 193 -3.24 13.89 8.58
N CYS A 194 -2.84 14.80 9.47
CA CYS A 194 -3.07 16.24 9.28
C CYS A 194 -2.30 16.79 8.08
N LEU A 195 -1.06 16.35 7.85
CA LEU A 195 -0.29 16.73 6.66
C LEU A 195 -1.01 16.31 5.38
N LEU A 196 -1.45 15.05 5.30
CA LEU A 196 -2.23 14.55 4.16
C LEU A 196 -3.50 15.38 3.93
N ALA A 197 -4.27 15.62 5.00
CA ALA A 197 -5.55 16.32 4.90
C ALA A 197 -5.41 17.79 4.47
N ARG A 198 -4.29 18.43 4.78
CA ARG A 198 -4.02 19.85 4.46
C ARG A 198 -3.40 20.05 3.08
N ARG A 199 -2.96 18.99 2.43
CA ARG A 199 -2.36 19.13 1.10
C ARG A 199 -3.37 19.61 0.09
N THR A 200 -3.00 20.64 -0.62
CA THR A 200 -3.85 21.25 -1.66
C THR A 200 -3.62 20.63 -3.04
N ASP A 201 -2.53 19.89 -3.19
CA ASP A 201 -2.17 19.16 -4.41
C ASP A 201 -2.63 17.70 -4.41
N LEU A 202 -3.29 17.25 -3.32
CA LEU A 202 -3.93 15.95 -3.23
C LEU A 202 -5.43 16.09 -2.97
N SER A 203 -6.22 15.26 -3.62
CA SER A 203 -7.60 15.01 -3.24
C SER A 203 -7.64 13.76 -2.37
N VAL A 204 -7.81 13.91 -1.07
CA VAL A 204 -7.72 12.82 -0.10
C VAL A 204 -9.11 12.30 0.27
N VAL A 205 -9.28 10.97 0.23
CA VAL A 205 -10.49 10.27 0.68
C VAL A 205 -10.11 9.21 1.70
N TRP A 206 -10.79 9.21 2.83
CA TRP A 206 -10.64 8.19 3.88
C TRP A 206 -11.73 7.14 3.73
N VAL A 207 -11.34 5.90 3.44
CA VAL A 207 -12.26 4.77 3.35
C VAL A 207 -12.25 4.03 4.67
N THR A 208 -13.31 4.18 5.45
CA THR A 208 -13.39 3.70 6.82
C THR A 208 -14.36 2.53 7.01
N THR A 209 -14.99 2.06 5.94
CA THR A 209 -16.06 1.04 6.03
C THR A 209 -15.49 -0.37 6.12
N PRO A 210 -15.75 -1.12 7.19
CA PRO A 210 -15.50 -2.56 7.23
C PRO A 210 -16.33 -3.26 6.14
N PRO A 211 -15.82 -4.31 5.51
CA PRO A 211 -14.60 -5.08 5.81
C PRO A 211 -13.37 -4.60 5.05
N ILE A 212 -13.46 -3.51 4.27
CA ILE A 212 -12.37 -2.99 3.44
C ILE A 212 -11.21 -2.49 4.32
N GLY A 213 -11.50 -2.19 5.60
CA GLY A 213 -10.55 -1.59 6.51
C GLY A 213 -10.28 -0.13 6.16
N PHE A 214 -9.22 0.43 6.72
CA PHE A 214 -8.86 1.82 6.46
C PHE A 214 -7.95 1.91 5.24
N ALA A 215 -8.40 2.60 4.22
CA ALA A 215 -7.59 2.98 3.08
C ALA A 215 -7.66 4.51 2.92
N THR A 216 -6.57 5.11 2.55
CA THR A 216 -6.52 6.49 2.10
C THR A 216 -6.21 6.49 0.62
N VAL A 217 -6.96 7.23 -0.15
CA VAL A 217 -6.71 7.42 -1.57
C VAL A 217 -6.45 8.90 -1.79
N GLY A 218 -5.26 9.22 -2.29
CA GLY A 218 -4.90 10.54 -2.74
C GLY A 218 -4.78 10.54 -4.27
N ALA A 219 -5.41 11.50 -4.93
CA ALA A 219 -5.15 11.76 -6.34
C ALA A 219 -4.42 13.09 -6.43
N ARG A 220 -3.23 13.11 -7.05
CA ARG A 220 -2.48 14.34 -7.26
C ARG A 220 -3.25 15.24 -8.23
N ASP A 221 -3.53 16.50 -7.85
CA ASP A 221 -4.30 17.41 -8.69
C ASP A 221 -3.50 17.79 -9.95
N SER A 222 -4.01 17.40 -11.10
CA SER A 222 -3.40 17.72 -12.40
C SER A 222 -3.51 19.21 -12.79
N ARG A 223 -4.36 19.98 -12.09
CA ARG A 223 -4.64 21.39 -12.42
C ARG A 223 -3.74 22.39 -11.68
N ARG A 224 -2.89 21.92 -10.74
CA ARG A 224 -2.08 22.80 -9.86
C ARG A 224 -0.59 22.77 -10.12
N THR A 225 -0.14 22.26 -11.27
CA THR A 225 1.29 22.21 -11.61
C THR A 225 1.92 23.58 -11.92
N ASP A 226 1.12 24.67 -12.02
CA ASP A 226 1.61 25.98 -12.50
C ASP A 226 1.65 27.08 -11.44
N GLN A 227 1.44 26.79 -10.17
CA GLN A 227 1.61 27.79 -9.11
C GLN A 227 2.80 27.41 -8.20
N ALA A 228 4.01 27.50 -8.75
CA ALA A 228 5.20 27.65 -7.94
C ALA A 228 5.16 29.04 -7.29
N PHE A 229 5.16 29.07 -5.96
CA PHE A 229 5.41 30.26 -5.17
C PHE A 229 6.90 30.53 -5.07
#